data_2602c7e73b944328bebbcc3249f5ecfc
#
_entry.id   2602c7e73b944328bebbcc3249f5ecfc
#
_cell.length_a   1.000
_cell.length_b   1.000
_cell.length_c   1.000
_cell.angle_alpha   90.00
_cell.angle_beta   90.00
_cell.angle_gamma   90.00
#
_symmetry.space_group_name_H-M   'P 1'
#
loop_
_entity.id
_entity.type
_entity.pdbx_description
1 polymer ?
#
loop_
_entity_poly.entity_id
_entity_poly.type
_entity_poly.pdbx_seq_one_letter_code
_entity_poly.pdbx_strand_id
1 'polypeptide(L)'
;MASGSSSLMWFRKGLRIHDNPALEYAARGSDYLYPVFVIDPHYMEPDPNAFSSGSRRAGLNRIRFLLESLVDLDLNLQKLGSRLLVLNGEPSEVLFRCLKEWNIKKLCFEFDTEPYYQALDNKVKKYATAAGIEIFSPVSHTLFNPADIIQKNGGRPPLSYQSFVKLAGEPSWASSPISTELTSLPPVGSVGSCPISEVPTIENLGYEDTEEDDRTPFKGGESEALRRMRESIANKEWVANFEKPKGDPSSLVKPATTVLSPYLKFGCLSSRYFYQCIQEVQRNVKRHTFPPVSLLGQLLWRDFFYTVAFGTPNFDQMKENRICKQIPWKNDDDLLRAWRDARTGFPWIDAIMIQLQKWGWMHHLARHCVACFLTRGDLFVHWEKGRDVFERLLIDSDWSINNANWLWLSCSSFFYQYNRIYSPISFGKKYDPNGNFIRHFLPILKVVDHDLASKECKQILYEAYQLNKRLNGKVSEEDLKSLGRKPEEDKKQEQKSKRLKQTLLS
;
A
#
# COMPACT_ATOMS: atom_id res chain seq x y z
N MET A 1 25.66 36.04 23.22
CA MET A 1 24.63 35.07 23.53
C MET A 1 25.17 33.72 23.11
N ALA A 2 25.24 32.75 24.02
CA ALA A 2 25.63 31.40 23.65
C ALA A 2 24.65 30.90 22.58
N SER A 3 25.15 30.51 21.40
CA SER A 3 24.29 29.97 20.35
C SER A 3 23.77 28.63 20.87
N GLY A 4 22.48 28.54 21.16
CA GLY A 4 21.83 27.31 21.59
C GLY A 4 22.09 26.17 20.61
N SER A 5 22.12 24.94 21.10
CA SER A 5 22.31 23.74 20.27
C SER A 5 21.08 23.50 19.40
N SER A 6 21.22 23.48 18.07
CA SER A 6 20.13 23.32 17.11
C SER A 6 20.25 21.97 16.38
N SER A 7 19.16 21.21 16.33
CA SER A 7 19.08 19.96 15.61
C SER A 7 18.04 20.01 14.51
N LEU A 8 18.28 19.29 13.41
CA LEU A 8 17.33 19.07 12.34
C LEU A 8 16.96 17.59 12.28
N MET A 9 15.67 17.29 12.41
CA MET A 9 15.09 15.98 12.14
C MET A 9 14.48 15.98 10.74
N TRP A 10 15.10 15.27 9.81
CA TRP A 10 14.59 15.15 8.45
C TRP A 10 13.69 13.91 8.33
N PHE A 11 12.39 14.17 8.29
CA PHE A 11 11.39 13.15 8.03
C PHE A 11 11.29 12.84 6.53
N ARG A 12 11.24 11.55 6.18
CA ARG A 12 10.98 11.02 4.84
C ARG A 12 10.04 9.82 4.92
N LYS A 13 10.55 8.69 5.38
CA LYS A 13 9.82 7.60 6.03
C LYS A 13 9.89 7.84 7.55
N GLY A 14 9.25 7.00 8.34
CA GLY A 14 9.23 7.21 9.79
C GLY A 14 8.37 8.39 10.22
N LEU A 15 7.21 8.59 9.53
CA LEU A 15 6.26 9.66 9.84
C LEU A 15 5.49 9.34 11.13
N ARG A 16 6.23 9.31 12.25
CA ARG A 16 5.72 8.94 13.58
C ARG A 16 6.54 9.55 14.70
N ILE A 17 5.93 9.61 15.87
CA ILE A 17 6.59 10.00 17.15
C ILE A 17 7.06 8.73 17.88
N HIS A 18 6.19 7.71 18.03
CA HIS A 18 6.51 6.49 18.74
C HIS A 18 7.69 5.74 18.11
N ASP A 19 8.56 5.19 18.96
CA ASP A 19 9.71 4.38 18.51
C ASP A 19 10.49 5.03 17.33
N ASN A 20 10.84 6.30 17.48
CA ASN A 20 11.61 7.03 16.48
C ASN A 20 12.99 7.44 17.03
N PRO A 21 14.00 6.56 16.90
CA PRO A 21 15.33 6.82 17.45
C PRO A 21 16.00 8.06 16.87
N ALA A 22 15.70 8.41 15.61
CA ALA A 22 16.25 9.63 14.99
C ALA A 22 15.68 10.90 15.63
N LEU A 23 14.37 10.93 15.89
CA LEU A 23 13.70 12.03 16.57
C LEU A 23 14.17 12.16 18.02
N GLU A 24 14.24 11.05 18.76
CA GLU A 24 14.71 11.02 20.13
C GLU A 24 16.16 11.56 20.25
N TYR A 25 17.02 11.13 19.33
CA TYR A 25 18.40 11.61 19.31
C TYR A 25 18.49 13.10 18.91
N ALA A 26 17.68 13.54 17.97
CA ALA A 26 17.60 14.95 17.59
C ALA A 26 17.16 15.84 18.75
N ALA A 27 16.19 15.40 19.56
CA ALA A 27 15.68 16.15 20.69
C ALA A 27 16.69 16.22 21.86
N ARG A 28 17.50 15.17 22.05
CA ARG A 28 18.38 15.05 23.21
C ARG A 28 19.47 16.13 23.22
N GLY A 29 19.47 16.98 24.24
CA GLY A 29 20.49 18.02 24.44
C GLY A 29 20.43 19.14 23.42
N SER A 30 19.30 19.34 22.78
CA SER A 30 19.05 20.43 21.84
C SER A 30 18.16 21.49 22.47
N ASP A 31 18.50 22.75 22.27
CA ASP A 31 17.67 23.90 22.69
C ASP A 31 16.56 24.14 21.66
N TYR A 32 16.86 23.89 20.38
CA TYR A 32 15.93 24.00 19.27
C TYR A 32 15.93 22.76 18.41
N LEU A 33 14.73 22.31 18.01
CA LEU A 33 14.51 21.21 17.09
C LEU A 33 13.75 21.68 15.85
N TYR A 34 14.25 21.33 14.68
CA TYR A 34 13.62 21.62 13.39
C TYR A 34 13.15 20.31 12.75
N PRO A 35 11.90 19.87 12.99
CA PRO A 35 11.29 18.73 12.30
C PRO A 35 10.94 19.14 10.87
N VAL A 36 11.63 18.61 9.88
CA VAL A 36 11.54 18.99 8.47
C VAL A 36 11.00 17.87 7.63
N PHE A 37 10.05 18.18 6.75
CA PHE A 37 9.67 17.33 5.62
C PHE A 37 9.85 18.13 4.32
N VAL A 38 10.49 17.53 3.33
CA VAL A 38 10.65 18.14 2.01
C VAL A 38 9.72 17.45 1.03
N ILE A 39 8.82 18.22 0.41
CA ILE A 39 8.02 17.78 -0.73
C ILE A 39 8.96 17.66 -1.92
N ASP A 40 9.32 16.42 -2.23
CA ASP A 40 10.31 16.09 -3.24
C ASP A 40 9.67 15.99 -4.63
N PRO A 41 10.10 16.80 -5.62
CA PRO A 41 9.61 16.74 -6.98
C PRO A 41 9.74 15.35 -7.61
N HIS A 42 10.71 14.55 -7.20
CA HIS A 42 10.91 13.19 -7.67
C HIS A 42 9.65 12.33 -7.61
N TYR A 43 8.78 12.53 -6.61
CA TYR A 43 7.51 11.80 -6.50
C TYR A 43 6.36 12.44 -7.27
N MET A 44 6.49 13.72 -7.62
CA MET A 44 5.42 14.52 -8.20
C MET A 44 5.56 14.69 -9.70
N GLU A 45 6.80 14.73 -10.19
CA GLU A 45 7.06 14.98 -11.60
C GLU A 45 6.70 13.77 -12.46
N PRO A 46 6.25 14.01 -13.71
CA PRO A 46 6.07 12.96 -14.67
C PRO A 46 7.36 12.17 -14.87
N ASP A 47 7.27 10.84 -14.82
CA ASP A 47 8.38 9.99 -15.17
C ASP A 47 8.46 9.87 -16.70
N PRO A 48 9.55 10.35 -17.35
CA PRO A 48 9.70 10.25 -18.79
C PRO A 48 9.77 8.81 -19.28
N ASN A 49 10.11 7.86 -18.41
CA ASN A 49 10.15 6.43 -18.70
C ASN A 49 8.83 5.72 -18.35
N ALA A 50 7.85 6.43 -17.78
CA ALA A 50 6.58 5.83 -17.46
C ALA A 50 5.83 5.42 -18.73
N PHE A 51 5.10 4.31 -18.62
CA PHE A 51 4.29 3.77 -19.72
C PHE A 51 3.31 4.79 -20.34
N SER A 52 2.75 5.70 -19.56
CA SER A 52 1.96 6.83 -20.08
C SER A 52 2.76 8.11 -19.93
N SER A 53 3.18 8.68 -21.04
CA SER A 53 3.85 9.99 -21.07
C SER A 53 3.03 11.03 -20.29
N GLY A 54 3.68 11.77 -19.41
CA GLY A 54 3.04 12.74 -18.53
C GLY A 54 2.40 12.18 -17.25
N SER A 55 2.41 10.87 -17.02
CA SER A 55 1.96 10.30 -15.74
C SER A 55 2.90 10.70 -14.61
N ARG A 56 2.32 11.11 -13.48
CA ARG A 56 3.07 11.38 -12.25
C ARG A 56 3.53 10.06 -11.61
N ARG A 57 4.66 10.07 -10.91
CA ARG A 57 5.20 8.87 -10.26
C ARG A 57 4.29 8.34 -9.15
N ALA A 58 3.72 9.23 -8.34
CA ALA A 58 2.76 8.85 -7.30
C ALA A 58 1.33 9.17 -7.72
N GLY A 59 0.43 8.20 -7.60
CA GLY A 59 -1.00 8.41 -7.83
C GLY A 59 -1.67 9.20 -6.71
N LEU A 60 -2.85 9.73 -7.00
CA LEU A 60 -3.63 10.60 -6.11
C LEU A 60 -3.83 10.00 -4.71
N ASN A 61 -4.26 8.73 -4.61
CA ASN A 61 -4.49 8.08 -3.31
C ASN A 61 -3.22 8.00 -2.45
N ARG A 62 -2.07 7.81 -3.08
CA ARG A 62 -0.77 7.75 -2.38
C ARG A 62 -0.36 9.12 -1.87
N ILE A 63 -0.58 10.18 -2.65
CA ILE A 63 -0.31 11.55 -2.23
C ILE A 63 -1.27 11.97 -1.12
N ARG A 64 -2.56 11.69 -1.24
CA ARG A 64 -3.54 11.96 -0.18
C ARG A 64 -3.13 11.30 1.14
N PHE A 65 -2.78 10.02 1.11
CA PHE A 65 -2.32 9.30 2.29
C PHE A 65 -1.05 9.93 2.91
N LEU A 66 -0.11 10.41 2.07
CA LEU A 66 1.07 11.13 2.53
C LEU A 66 0.67 12.44 3.22
N LEU A 67 -0.15 13.27 2.58
CA LEU A 67 -0.55 14.57 3.14
C LEU A 67 -1.32 14.42 4.45
N GLU A 68 -2.25 13.47 4.53
CA GLU A 68 -2.93 13.11 5.78
C GLU A 68 -1.94 12.67 6.87
N SER A 69 -0.90 11.92 6.50
CA SER A 69 0.14 11.49 7.43
C SER A 69 1.00 12.66 7.92
N LEU A 70 1.25 13.66 7.08
CA LEU A 70 1.98 14.87 7.48
C LEU A 70 1.14 15.75 8.40
N VAL A 71 -0.16 15.91 8.14
CA VAL A 71 -1.08 16.63 9.01
C VAL A 71 -1.15 15.97 10.40
N ASP A 72 -1.29 14.64 10.45
CA ASP A 72 -1.32 13.90 11.72
C ASP A 72 0.02 14.02 12.48
N LEU A 73 1.15 13.96 11.77
CA LEU A 73 2.47 14.15 12.35
C LEU A 73 2.64 15.56 12.93
N ASP A 74 2.22 16.60 12.21
CA ASP A 74 2.29 17.98 12.72
C ASP A 74 1.45 18.16 13.97
N LEU A 75 0.21 17.66 13.98
CA LEU A 75 -0.66 17.70 15.15
C LEU A 75 -0.04 16.97 16.36
N ASN A 76 0.64 15.85 16.13
CA ASN A 76 1.30 15.12 17.20
C ASN A 76 2.58 15.83 17.70
N LEU A 77 3.35 16.46 16.82
CA LEU A 77 4.49 17.31 17.20
C LEU A 77 4.05 18.54 18.01
N GLN A 78 2.93 19.17 17.64
CA GLN A 78 2.37 20.33 18.37
C GLN A 78 1.98 19.98 19.81
N LYS A 79 1.42 18.79 20.05
CA LYS A 79 1.12 18.31 21.41
C LYS A 79 2.36 18.20 22.29
N LEU A 80 3.54 18.03 21.69
CA LEU A 80 4.83 17.91 22.36
C LEU A 80 5.61 19.23 22.43
N GLY A 81 5.04 20.34 21.94
CA GLY A 81 5.65 21.68 21.97
C GLY A 81 6.53 22.03 20.76
N SER A 82 6.48 21.21 19.69
CA SER A 82 7.20 21.47 18.44
C SER A 82 6.22 21.56 17.26
N ARG A 83 6.68 21.57 16.00
CA ARG A 83 5.81 21.56 14.81
C ARG A 83 6.58 21.06 13.59
N LEU A 84 5.86 20.55 12.60
CA LEU A 84 6.43 20.14 11.32
C LEU A 84 6.69 21.38 10.43
N LEU A 85 7.86 21.43 9.82
CA LEU A 85 8.25 22.42 8.83
C LEU A 85 8.23 21.77 7.45
N VAL A 86 7.26 22.14 6.61
CA VAL A 86 7.16 21.62 5.25
C VAL A 86 7.85 22.57 4.28
N LEU A 87 8.72 22.02 3.46
CA LEU A 87 9.52 22.73 2.47
C LEU A 87 9.33 22.07 1.10
N ASN A 88 9.46 22.83 0.03
CA ASN A 88 9.32 22.36 -1.35
C ASN A 88 10.64 22.48 -2.10
N GLY A 89 10.97 21.52 -2.92
CA GLY A 89 12.12 21.56 -3.82
C GLY A 89 12.99 20.29 -3.78
N GLU A 90 14.13 20.34 -4.47
CA GLU A 90 15.12 19.26 -4.45
C GLU A 90 15.69 19.10 -3.03
N PRO A 91 15.58 17.90 -2.41
CA PRO A 91 15.85 17.75 -0.98
C PRO A 91 17.27 18.15 -0.55
N SER A 92 18.30 17.87 -1.35
CA SER A 92 19.66 18.22 -0.96
C SER A 92 19.88 19.75 -0.96
N GLU A 93 19.34 20.48 -1.93
CA GLU A 93 19.45 21.94 -2.00
C GLU A 93 18.70 22.60 -0.84
N VAL A 94 17.48 22.12 -0.58
CA VAL A 94 16.65 22.60 0.54
C VAL A 94 17.38 22.36 1.86
N LEU A 95 17.88 21.15 2.10
CA LEU A 95 18.58 20.82 3.34
C LEU A 95 19.87 21.61 3.51
N PHE A 96 20.69 21.78 2.47
CA PHE A 96 21.93 22.54 2.57
C PHE A 96 21.67 23.99 3.02
N ARG A 97 20.61 24.59 2.47
CA ARG A 97 20.16 25.93 2.90
C ARG A 97 19.75 25.95 4.37
N CYS A 98 18.87 24.99 4.79
CA CYS A 98 18.40 24.91 6.17
C CYS A 98 19.56 24.65 7.16
N LEU A 99 20.46 23.73 6.85
CA LEU A 99 21.62 23.41 7.70
C LEU A 99 22.50 24.65 7.95
N LYS A 100 22.68 25.49 6.93
CA LYS A 100 23.45 26.70 7.02
C LYS A 100 22.70 27.85 7.74
N GLU A 101 21.48 28.17 7.30
CA GLU A 101 20.71 29.30 7.81
C GLU A 101 20.31 29.10 9.28
N TRP A 102 19.96 27.91 9.69
CA TRP A 102 19.56 27.60 11.07
C TRP A 102 20.71 27.20 11.98
N ASN A 103 21.94 27.27 11.46
CA ASN A 103 23.18 26.93 12.21
C ASN A 103 23.07 25.55 12.89
N ILE A 104 22.59 24.56 12.14
CA ILE A 104 22.36 23.20 12.64
C ILE A 104 23.68 22.57 13.08
N LYS A 105 23.67 21.95 14.26
CA LYS A 105 24.81 21.20 14.83
C LYS A 105 24.62 19.70 14.70
N LYS A 106 23.39 19.23 14.61
CA LYS A 106 23.06 17.83 14.56
C LYS A 106 21.98 17.58 13.50
N LEU A 107 22.26 16.66 12.56
CA LEU A 107 21.33 16.20 11.52
C LEU A 107 20.92 14.75 11.78
N CYS A 108 19.62 14.52 11.94
CA CYS A 108 19.06 13.21 12.23
C CYS A 108 18.04 12.81 11.18
N PHE A 109 18.08 11.55 10.73
CA PHE A 109 17.10 10.99 9.81
C PHE A 109 17.19 9.46 9.77
N GLU A 110 16.08 8.79 9.47
CA GLU A 110 16.04 7.33 9.36
C GLU A 110 16.81 6.86 8.12
N PHE A 111 17.63 5.80 8.26
CA PHE A 111 18.34 5.15 7.16
C PHE A 111 17.34 4.54 6.17
N ASP A 112 17.60 4.66 4.86
CA ASP A 112 16.80 4.07 3.81
C ASP A 112 17.64 3.15 2.91
N THR A 113 17.01 2.11 2.36
CA THR A 113 17.65 1.12 1.48
C THR A 113 17.40 1.38 0.00
N GLU A 114 16.48 2.26 -0.35
CA GLU A 114 16.14 2.59 -1.73
C GLU A 114 17.32 3.33 -2.42
N PRO A 115 17.72 2.94 -3.64
CA PRO A 115 18.90 3.53 -4.32
C PRO A 115 18.83 5.05 -4.45
N TYR A 116 17.65 5.61 -4.74
CA TYR A 116 17.45 7.06 -4.80
C TYR A 116 17.80 7.73 -3.49
N TYR A 117 17.28 7.23 -2.37
CA TYR A 117 17.59 7.79 -1.05
C TYR A 117 19.01 7.52 -0.62
N GLN A 118 19.61 6.38 -1.00
CA GLN A 118 21.04 6.11 -0.73
C GLN A 118 21.95 7.16 -1.40
N ALA A 119 21.66 7.50 -2.66
CA ALA A 119 22.39 8.55 -3.38
C ALA A 119 22.21 9.90 -2.72
N LEU A 120 20.97 10.26 -2.36
CA LEU A 120 20.62 11.52 -1.68
C LEU A 120 21.28 11.60 -0.29
N ASP A 121 21.20 10.53 0.50
CA ASP A 121 21.83 10.44 1.82
C ASP A 121 23.34 10.65 1.76
N ASN A 122 24.02 10.05 0.79
CA ASN A 122 25.45 10.21 0.59
C ASN A 122 25.81 11.66 0.26
N LYS A 123 24.99 12.36 -0.57
CA LYS A 123 25.18 13.77 -0.91
C LYS A 123 25.02 14.65 0.32
N VAL A 124 23.96 14.42 1.11
CA VAL A 124 23.65 15.19 2.33
C VAL A 124 24.68 14.94 3.44
N LYS A 125 25.05 13.66 3.67
CA LYS A 125 26.08 13.28 4.66
C LYS A 125 27.42 13.92 4.33
N LYS A 126 27.83 13.91 3.07
CA LYS A 126 29.09 14.54 2.63
C LYS A 126 29.11 16.04 2.94
N TYR A 127 28.01 16.75 2.63
CA TYR A 127 27.89 18.18 2.94
C TYR A 127 27.92 18.44 4.45
N ALA A 128 27.11 17.72 5.23
CA ALA A 128 27.02 17.89 6.68
C ALA A 128 28.37 17.60 7.37
N THR A 129 29.09 16.56 6.95
CA THR A 129 30.43 16.24 7.48
C THR A 129 31.42 17.35 7.18
N ALA A 130 31.43 17.90 5.95
CA ALA A 130 32.30 19.01 5.58
C ALA A 130 31.98 20.30 6.37
N ALA A 131 30.74 20.48 6.78
CA ALA A 131 30.31 21.59 7.62
C ALA A 131 30.49 21.35 9.14
N GLY A 132 31.06 20.23 9.56
CA GLY A 132 31.26 19.87 10.97
C GLY A 132 29.97 19.57 11.72
N ILE A 133 28.91 19.14 11.01
CA ILE A 133 27.59 18.80 11.58
C ILE A 133 27.61 17.32 11.99
N GLU A 134 27.19 17.04 13.21
CA GLU A 134 27.01 15.67 13.69
C GLU A 134 25.85 14.99 12.94
N ILE A 135 26.05 13.73 12.54
CA ILE A 135 25.05 12.97 11.78
C ILE A 135 24.62 11.72 12.55
N PHE A 136 23.31 11.54 12.72
CA PHE A 136 22.73 10.32 13.26
C PHE A 136 21.69 9.75 12.32
N SER A 137 21.95 8.58 11.73
CA SER A 137 21.08 7.94 10.75
C SER A 137 20.86 6.46 11.13
N PRO A 138 19.97 6.17 12.09
CA PRO A 138 19.73 4.81 12.57
C PRO A 138 18.91 3.99 11.59
N VAL A 139 19.09 2.66 11.63
CA VAL A 139 18.21 1.69 10.97
C VAL A 139 17.03 1.41 11.91
N SER A 140 15.86 1.91 11.60
CA SER A 140 14.64 1.74 12.41
C SER A 140 13.39 1.42 11.58
N HIS A 141 13.51 1.45 10.26
CA HIS A 141 12.43 1.08 9.35
C HIS A 141 12.24 -0.44 9.23
N THR A 142 13.33 -1.19 9.37
CA THR A 142 13.35 -2.66 9.35
C THR A 142 13.62 -3.23 10.75
N LEU A 143 13.33 -4.53 10.95
CA LEU A 143 13.63 -5.25 12.18
C LEU A 143 15.12 -5.47 12.35
N PHE A 144 15.82 -5.69 11.23
CA PHE A 144 17.26 -5.96 11.18
C PHE A 144 17.96 -4.93 10.28
N ASN A 145 19.24 -4.73 10.56
CA ASN A 145 20.08 -3.97 9.63
C ASN A 145 20.41 -4.84 8.41
N PRO A 146 19.99 -4.49 7.20
CA PRO A 146 20.28 -5.26 5.99
C PRO A 146 21.76 -5.48 5.74
N ALA A 147 22.61 -4.49 6.04
CA ALA A 147 24.04 -4.58 5.85
C ALA A 147 24.68 -5.65 6.76
N ASP A 148 24.24 -5.76 8.01
CA ASP A 148 24.76 -6.75 8.97
C ASP A 148 24.40 -8.18 8.52
N ILE A 149 23.18 -8.39 8.01
CA ILE A 149 22.76 -9.69 7.46
C ILE A 149 23.62 -10.08 6.24
N ILE A 150 23.86 -9.13 5.35
CA ILE A 150 24.71 -9.33 4.16
C ILE A 150 26.15 -9.65 4.57
N GLN A 151 26.68 -8.92 5.55
CA GLN A 151 28.03 -9.17 6.07
C GLN A 151 28.14 -10.58 6.69
N LYS A 152 27.17 -11.00 7.52
CA LYS A 152 27.08 -12.35 8.08
C LYS A 152 27.03 -13.44 7.00
N ASN A 153 26.52 -13.12 5.81
CA ASN A 153 26.45 -14.02 4.66
C ASN A 153 27.64 -13.88 3.69
N GLY A 154 28.77 -13.41 4.15
CA GLY A 154 29.96 -13.27 3.34
C GLY A 154 29.89 -12.19 2.25
N GLY A 155 29.21 -11.08 2.53
CA GLY A 155 29.06 -9.94 1.62
C GLY A 155 28.02 -10.11 0.52
N ARG A 156 27.16 -11.13 0.60
CA ARG A 156 26.09 -11.41 -0.38
C ARG A 156 24.72 -11.48 0.30
N PRO A 157 23.65 -10.98 -0.33
CA PRO A 157 22.32 -11.12 0.23
C PRO A 157 21.88 -12.60 0.25
N PRO A 158 21.14 -13.05 1.28
CA PRO A 158 20.53 -14.37 1.29
C PRO A 158 19.40 -14.43 0.24
N LEU A 159 19.39 -15.46 -0.62
CA LEU A 159 18.41 -15.58 -1.70
C LEU A 159 17.20 -16.45 -1.35
N SER A 160 17.09 -16.93 -0.13
CA SER A 160 15.91 -17.63 0.37
C SER A 160 15.49 -17.13 1.73
N TYR A 161 14.18 -17.19 1.98
CA TYR A 161 13.61 -16.81 3.27
C TYR A 161 14.19 -17.61 4.43
N GLN A 162 14.39 -18.94 4.26
CA GLN A 162 14.97 -19.79 5.30
C GLN A 162 16.43 -19.38 5.64
N SER A 163 17.22 -19.06 4.61
CA SER A 163 18.58 -18.58 4.83
C SER A 163 18.59 -17.23 5.56
N PHE A 164 17.71 -16.32 5.17
CA PHE A 164 17.54 -15.03 5.85
C PHE A 164 17.20 -15.22 7.33
N VAL A 165 16.16 -16.00 7.66
CA VAL A 165 15.73 -16.21 9.04
C VAL A 165 16.83 -16.84 9.89
N LYS A 166 17.59 -17.79 9.32
CA LYS A 166 18.73 -18.43 10.01
C LYS A 166 19.84 -17.43 10.33
N LEU A 167 20.14 -16.50 9.42
CA LEU A 167 21.19 -15.48 9.61
C LEU A 167 20.72 -14.35 10.55
N ALA A 168 19.46 -13.98 10.46
CA ALA A 168 18.87 -12.88 11.22
C ALA A 168 18.76 -13.23 12.71
N GLY A 169 18.27 -14.43 13.05
CA GLY A 169 18.00 -14.83 14.43
C GLY A 169 16.89 -13.97 15.06
N GLU A 170 17.00 -13.74 16.35
CA GLU A 170 16.15 -12.76 17.06
C GLU A 170 16.77 -11.36 16.97
N PRO A 171 15.94 -10.30 16.80
CA PRO A 171 16.44 -8.93 16.84
C PRO A 171 17.02 -8.59 18.22
N SER A 172 18.23 -8.00 18.26
CA SER A 172 18.94 -7.67 19.51
C SER A 172 18.17 -6.75 20.46
N TRP A 173 17.28 -5.92 19.90
CA TRP A 173 16.40 -4.97 20.62
C TRP A 173 15.10 -5.64 21.14
N ALA A 174 14.75 -6.85 20.69
CA ALA A 174 13.44 -7.48 20.99
C ALA A 174 13.22 -7.76 22.48
N SER A 175 14.29 -7.90 23.26
CA SER A 175 14.24 -8.11 24.71
C SER A 175 14.04 -6.83 25.51
N SER A 176 14.22 -5.66 24.93
CA SER A 176 14.06 -4.36 25.59
C SER A 176 12.71 -3.73 25.23
N PRO A 177 11.96 -3.19 26.18
CA PRO A 177 10.74 -2.45 25.89
C PRO A 177 11.04 -1.29 24.94
N ILE A 178 10.22 -1.13 23.91
CA ILE A 178 10.28 0.03 23.02
C ILE A 178 9.60 1.20 23.71
N SER A 179 10.31 2.33 23.82
CA SER A 179 9.71 3.57 24.27
C SER A 179 8.71 4.08 23.24
N THR A 180 7.47 4.28 23.67
CA THR A 180 6.41 4.82 22.85
C THR A 180 6.00 6.22 23.26
N GLU A 181 6.58 6.77 24.31
CA GLU A 181 6.15 8.04 24.91
C GLU A 181 7.31 9.05 24.97
N LEU A 182 7.22 10.07 24.15
CA LEU A 182 7.91 11.33 24.34
C LEU A 182 6.96 12.29 25.06
N THR A 183 7.43 12.93 26.13
CA THR A 183 6.62 13.84 26.94
C THR A 183 6.72 15.29 26.47
N SER A 184 7.83 15.66 25.85
CA SER A 184 8.06 17.00 25.29
C SER A 184 9.16 16.96 24.25
N LEU A 185 9.15 17.95 23.35
CA LEU A 185 10.19 18.20 22.36
C LEU A 185 10.67 19.64 22.47
N PRO A 186 11.94 19.92 22.10
CA PRO A 186 12.43 21.30 21.99
C PRO A 186 11.57 22.10 21.00
N PRO A 187 11.35 23.39 21.25
CA PRO A 187 10.62 24.25 20.32
C PRO A 187 11.41 24.48 19.04
N VAL A 188 10.69 24.87 18.00
CA VAL A 188 11.33 25.35 16.75
C VAL A 188 11.97 26.70 17.01
N GLY A 189 13.21 26.84 16.57
CA GLY A 189 13.91 28.13 16.60
C GLY A 189 13.49 29.05 15.47
N SER A 190 14.25 30.15 15.29
CA SER A 190 14.02 31.07 14.18
C SER A 190 14.27 30.38 12.83
N VAL A 191 13.34 30.53 11.91
CA VAL A 191 13.38 29.90 10.58
C VAL A 191 13.96 30.83 9.49
N GLY A 192 14.28 32.08 9.85
CA GLY A 192 14.92 33.04 8.93
C GLY A 192 14.12 33.29 7.65
N SER A 193 14.79 33.20 6.51
CA SER A 193 14.23 33.42 5.18
C SER A 193 13.76 32.13 4.51
N CYS A 194 13.87 30.96 5.15
CA CYS A 194 13.44 29.70 4.58
C CYS A 194 11.94 29.70 4.28
N PRO A 195 11.51 29.43 3.06
CA PRO A 195 10.11 29.43 2.68
C PRO A 195 9.41 28.17 3.24
N ILE A 196 8.91 28.29 4.47
CA ILE A 196 8.14 27.24 5.12
C ILE A 196 6.69 27.38 4.71
N SER A 197 6.07 26.27 4.35
CA SER A 197 4.64 26.18 4.09
C SER A 197 3.93 25.34 5.16
N GLU A 198 2.62 25.47 5.22
CA GLU A 198 1.78 24.47 5.83
C GLU A 198 1.80 23.19 4.96
N VAL A 199 1.24 22.08 5.47
CA VAL A 199 1.06 20.89 4.66
C VAL A 199 0.18 21.25 3.45
N PRO A 200 0.67 21.08 2.21
CA PRO A 200 -0.08 21.50 1.03
C PRO A 200 -1.34 20.66 0.83
N THR A 201 -2.32 21.19 0.10
CA THR A 201 -3.46 20.43 -0.38
C THR A 201 -3.11 19.61 -1.61
N ILE A 202 -3.99 18.73 -2.02
CA ILE A 202 -3.85 17.90 -3.23
C ILE A 202 -3.76 18.81 -4.46
N GLU A 203 -4.59 19.86 -4.51
CA GLU A 203 -4.64 20.83 -5.61
C GLU A 203 -3.37 21.67 -5.68
N ASN A 204 -2.78 22.07 -4.53
CA ASN A 204 -1.49 22.76 -4.50
C ASN A 204 -0.36 21.95 -5.14
N LEU A 205 -0.49 20.61 -5.12
CA LEU A 205 0.44 19.70 -5.78
C LEU A 205 0.04 19.38 -7.23
N GLY A 206 -1.02 20.03 -7.74
CA GLY A 206 -1.50 19.90 -9.11
C GLY A 206 -2.21 18.57 -9.42
N TYR A 207 -2.80 17.93 -8.40
CA TYR A 207 -3.72 16.81 -8.59
C TYR A 207 -5.16 17.32 -8.57
N GLU A 208 -6.03 16.68 -9.31
CA GLU A 208 -7.48 16.86 -9.22
C GLU A 208 -8.03 15.91 -8.17
N ASP A 209 -8.81 16.42 -7.22
CA ASP A 209 -9.44 15.56 -6.20
C ASP A 209 -10.58 14.75 -6.84
N THR A 210 -10.83 13.57 -6.28
CA THR A 210 -11.91 12.69 -6.70
C THR A 210 -13.12 12.87 -5.79
N GLU A 211 -14.30 12.48 -6.30
CA GLU A 211 -15.51 12.39 -5.47
C GLU A 211 -15.29 11.47 -4.26
N GLU A 212 -16.02 11.70 -3.19
CA GLU A 212 -15.83 11.01 -1.90
C GLU A 212 -15.97 9.49 -2.04
N ASP A 213 -16.91 9.02 -2.85
CA ASP A 213 -17.15 7.59 -3.11
C ASP A 213 -16.00 6.87 -3.83
N ASP A 214 -15.13 7.62 -4.51
CA ASP A 214 -13.97 7.10 -5.23
C ASP A 214 -12.66 7.25 -4.45
N ARG A 215 -12.72 7.74 -3.20
CA ARG A 215 -11.54 7.87 -2.35
C ARG A 215 -11.16 6.55 -1.69
N THR A 216 -9.87 6.42 -1.40
CA THR A 216 -9.38 5.30 -0.60
C THR A 216 -10.06 5.28 0.79
N PRO A 217 -10.51 4.11 1.29
CA PRO A 217 -11.05 4.01 2.64
C PRO A 217 -9.97 4.03 3.74
N PHE A 218 -8.69 4.23 3.38
CA PHE A 218 -7.56 4.16 4.29
C PHE A 218 -6.98 5.54 4.53
N LYS A 219 -7.26 6.10 5.71
CA LYS A 219 -6.73 7.39 6.13
C LYS A 219 -5.25 7.26 6.55
N GLY A 220 -4.42 8.22 6.15
CA GLY A 220 -3.01 8.31 6.56
C GLY A 220 -2.82 8.73 8.03
N GLY A 221 -1.61 8.53 8.55
CA GLY A 221 -1.18 9.03 9.85
C GLY A 221 -0.85 7.97 10.90
N GLU A 222 -0.04 8.36 11.87
CA GLU A 222 0.37 7.54 13.02
C GLU A 222 -0.81 7.19 13.92
N SER A 223 -1.70 8.15 14.17
CA SER A 223 -2.88 7.97 15.03
C SER A 223 -3.78 6.84 14.50
N GLU A 224 -4.05 6.83 13.21
CA GLU A 224 -4.84 5.78 12.55
C GLU A 224 -4.07 4.46 12.49
N ALA A 225 -2.75 4.50 12.24
CA ALA A 225 -1.90 3.32 12.26
C ALA A 225 -1.96 2.57 13.60
N LEU A 226 -1.81 3.31 14.70
CA LEU A 226 -1.86 2.77 16.07
C LEU A 226 -3.27 2.27 16.42
N ARG A 227 -4.33 2.97 16.01
CA ARG A 227 -5.71 2.53 16.19
C ARG A 227 -5.95 1.18 15.52
N ARG A 228 -5.62 1.06 14.23
CA ARG A 228 -5.77 -0.19 13.45
C ARG A 228 -4.93 -1.33 13.99
N MET A 229 -3.70 -1.04 14.38
CA MET A 229 -2.83 -2.04 15.01
C MET A 229 -3.45 -2.55 16.31
N ARG A 230 -3.88 -1.65 17.21
CA ARG A 230 -4.51 -2.03 18.50
C ARG A 230 -5.77 -2.86 18.29
N GLU A 231 -6.63 -2.50 17.35
CA GLU A 231 -7.82 -3.29 16.99
C GLU A 231 -7.47 -4.70 16.50
N SER A 232 -6.43 -4.80 15.65
CA SER A 232 -5.97 -6.11 15.17
C SER A 232 -5.38 -6.97 16.31
N ILE A 233 -4.54 -6.38 17.14
CA ILE A 233 -3.87 -7.05 18.27
C ILE A 233 -4.86 -7.45 19.38
N ALA A 234 -5.92 -6.66 19.59
CA ALA A 234 -6.96 -6.98 20.56
C ALA A 234 -7.66 -8.33 20.25
N ASN A 235 -7.74 -8.71 18.99
CA ASN A 235 -8.24 -10.02 18.59
C ASN A 235 -7.10 -11.08 18.66
N LYS A 236 -6.74 -11.48 19.88
CA LYS A 236 -5.62 -12.39 20.15
C LYS A 236 -5.77 -13.74 19.44
N GLU A 237 -6.99 -14.25 19.33
CA GLU A 237 -7.27 -15.52 18.66
C GLU A 237 -7.00 -15.40 17.14
N TRP A 238 -7.45 -14.33 16.53
CA TRP A 238 -7.18 -14.07 15.11
C TRP A 238 -5.68 -13.90 14.85
N VAL A 239 -4.96 -13.14 15.67
CA VAL A 239 -3.50 -12.97 15.56
C VAL A 239 -2.77 -14.32 15.68
N ALA A 240 -3.16 -15.13 16.67
CA ALA A 240 -2.57 -16.45 16.90
C ALA A 240 -2.80 -17.41 15.73
N ASN A 241 -4.00 -17.40 15.14
CA ASN A 241 -4.39 -18.29 14.05
C ASN A 241 -4.16 -17.71 12.65
N PHE A 242 -3.60 -16.51 12.55
CA PHE A 242 -3.40 -15.87 11.25
C PHE A 242 -2.50 -16.70 10.34
N GLU A 243 -3.00 -16.98 9.13
CA GLU A 243 -2.24 -17.61 8.06
C GLU A 243 -2.47 -16.86 6.74
N LYS A 244 -1.43 -16.22 6.22
CA LYS A 244 -1.51 -15.41 4.99
C LYS A 244 -2.27 -16.05 3.82
N PRO A 245 -2.08 -17.33 3.49
CA PRO A 245 -2.75 -17.95 2.34
C PRO A 245 -4.26 -18.15 2.50
N LYS A 246 -4.80 -18.02 3.71
CA LYS A 246 -6.22 -18.28 4.02
C LYS A 246 -7.11 -17.03 3.97
N GLY A 247 -6.55 -15.86 3.67
CA GLY A 247 -7.32 -14.61 3.58
C GLY A 247 -8.30 -14.61 2.39
N ASP A 248 -9.42 -13.92 2.56
CA ASP A 248 -10.42 -13.68 1.51
C ASP A 248 -10.15 -12.36 0.79
N PRO A 249 -9.81 -12.36 -0.52
CA PRO A 249 -9.54 -11.15 -1.29
C PRO A 249 -10.79 -10.34 -1.65
N SER A 250 -11.99 -10.92 -1.55
CA SER A 250 -13.26 -10.29 -1.95
C SER A 250 -13.97 -9.56 -0.80
N SER A 251 -13.42 -9.59 0.41
CA SER A 251 -14.04 -8.94 1.57
C SER A 251 -13.99 -7.41 1.45
N LEU A 252 -15.14 -6.79 1.26
CA LEU A 252 -15.29 -5.34 1.08
C LEU A 252 -15.39 -4.58 2.40
N VAL A 253 -16.16 -5.12 3.37
CA VAL A 253 -16.48 -4.42 4.61
C VAL A 253 -15.35 -4.50 5.63
N LYS A 254 -14.76 -5.68 5.81
CA LYS A 254 -13.65 -5.90 6.71
C LYS A 254 -12.59 -6.75 6.02
N PRO A 255 -11.48 -6.17 5.60
CA PRO A 255 -10.39 -6.92 4.99
C PRO A 255 -9.94 -8.08 5.87
N ALA A 256 -9.61 -9.22 5.25
CA ALA A 256 -9.12 -10.42 5.93
C ALA A 256 -7.67 -10.30 6.44
N THR A 257 -7.15 -9.09 6.48
CA THR A 257 -5.79 -8.74 6.90
C THR A 257 -5.79 -7.44 7.71
N THR A 258 -4.67 -7.10 8.34
CA THR A 258 -4.53 -5.88 9.15
C THR A 258 -4.64 -4.58 8.34
N VAL A 259 -4.35 -4.60 7.04
CA VAL A 259 -4.17 -3.40 6.19
C VAL A 259 -3.17 -2.39 6.79
N LEU A 260 -2.09 -2.90 7.40
CA LEU A 260 -1.04 -2.06 7.98
C LEU A 260 0.11 -1.77 6.99
N SER A 261 0.08 -2.34 5.79
CA SER A 261 1.13 -2.15 4.79
C SER A 261 1.37 -0.68 4.40
N PRO A 262 0.35 0.20 4.20
CA PRO A 262 0.61 1.61 3.93
C PRO A 262 1.33 2.31 5.09
N TYR A 263 0.92 2.02 6.30
CA TYR A 263 1.48 2.63 7.51
C TYR A 263 2.93 2.18 7.76
N LEU A 264 3.24 0.91 7.47
CA LEU A 264 4.61 0.40 7.53
C LEU A 264 5.49 0.99 6.41
N LYS A 265 4.93 1.24 5.22
CA LYS A 265 5.65 1.87 4.09
C LYS A 265 6.04 3.31 4.41
N PHE A 266 5.12 4.12 4.90
CA PHE A 266 5.39 5.50 5.29
C PHE A 266 6.04 5.63 6.68
N GLY A 267 6.15 4.50 7.41
CA GLY A 267 6.69 4.49 8.75
C GLY A 267 5.82 5.21 9.77
N CYS A 268 4.52 5.40 9.48
CA CYS A 268 3.52 5.83 10.46
C CYS A 268 3.32 4.79 11.58
N LEU A 269 3.68 3.52 11.31
CA LEU A 269 3.75 2.44 12.29
C LEU A 269 5.19 1.91 12.34
N SER A 270 5.75 1.80 13.54
CA SER A 270 7.01 1.11 13.74
C SER A 270 6.86 -0.40 13.53
N SER A 271 7.69 -0.97 12.65
CA SER A 271 7.77 -2.42 12.47
C SER A 271 8.26 -3.13 13.73
N ARG A 272 9.14 -2.50 14.51
CA ARG A 272 9.69 -3.03 15.77
C ARG A 272 8.61 -3.07 16.86
N TYR A 273 7.85 -1.99 17.03
CA TYR A 273 6.74 -1.94 17.97
C TYR A 273 5.65 -2.96 17.62
N PHE A 274 5.28 -3.05 16.35
CA PHE A 274 4.31 -4.04 15.89
C PHE A 274 4.81 -5.48 16.12
N TYR A 275 6.10 -5.74 15.89
CA TYR A 275 6.74 -7.02 16.21
C TYR A 275 6.58 -7.39 17.68
N GLN A 276 6.87 -6.47 18.62
CA GLN A 276 6.72 -6.70 20.06
C GLN A 276 5.28 -6.99 20.46
N CYS A 277 4.31 -6.23 19.91
CA CYS A 277 2.88 -6.46 20.15
C CYS A 277 2.43 -7.87 19.70
N ILE A 278 2.91 -8.35 18.54
CA ILE A 278 2.62 -9.71 18.06
C ILE A 278 3.26 -10.74 19.01
N GLN A 279 4.52 -10.56 19.39
CA GLN A 279 5.19 -11.47 20.31
C GLN A 279 4.49 -11.55 21.68
N GLU A 280 3.99 -10.44 22.19
CA GLU A 280 3.24 -10.41 23.44
C GLU A 280 1.96 -11.26 23.34
N VAL A 281 1.22 -11.15 22.23
CA VAL A 281 0.07 -12.05 22.00
C VAL A 281 0.51 -13.50 21.96
N GLN A 282 1.57 -13.84 21.23
CA GLN A 282 2.06 -15.21 21.08
C GLN A 282 2.50 -15.84 22.42
N ARG A 283 3.12 -15.05 23.32
CA ARG A 283 3.50 -15.52 24.68
C ARG A 283 2.29 -15.81 25.57
N ASN A 284 1.17 -15.13 25.32
CA ASN A 284 -0.04 -15.22 26.15
C ASN A 284 -1.09 -16.21 25.61
N VAL A 285 -0.80 -16.94 24.54
CA VAL A 285 -1.71 -17.94 23.95
C VAL A 285 -1.07 -19.34 24.00
N LYS A 286 -1.90 -20.38 24.14
CA LYS A 286 -1.41 -21.77 24.20
C LYS A 286 -0.85 -22.29 22.88
N ARG A 287 -1.39 -21.80 21.77
CA ARG A 287 -1.00 -22.22 20.40
C ARG A 287 -1.08 -21.03 19.46
N HIS A 288 -0.16 -20.96 18.54
CA HIS A 288 -0.15 -19.95 17.49
C HIS A 288 0.53 -20.49 16.22
N THR A 289 0.29 -19.82 15.10
CA THR A 289 0.98 -20.09 13.83
C THR A 289 2.42 -19.58 13.89
N PHE A 290 3.28 -20.19 13.08
CA PHE A 290 4.70 -19.86 13.00
C PHE A 290 5.05 -19.24 11.64
N PRO A 291 6.18 -18.48 11.55
CA PRO A 291 6.74 -18.09 10.27
C PRO A 291 6.97 -19.34 9.36
N PRO A 292 6.76 -19.23 8.05
CA PRO A 292 6.57 -18.01 7.26
C PRO A 292 5.14 -17.50 7.15
N VAL A 293 4.11 -18.26 7.59
CA VAL A 293 2.70 -17.95 7.31
C VAL A 293 2.05 -17.03 8.34
N SER A 294 2.58 -17.00 9.57
CA SER A 294 2.06 -16.18 10.67
C SER A 294 2.16 -14.68 10.38
N LEU A 295 1.48 -13.87 11.19
CA LEU A 295 1.56 -12.41 11.10
C LEU A 295 3.00 -11.91 11.34
N LEU A 296 3.73 -12.51 12.29
CA LEU A 296 5.16 -12.27 12.49
C LEU A 296 5.98 -12.61 11.24
N GLY A 297 5.64 -13.73 10.60
CA GLY A 297 6.26 -14.15 9.34
C GLY A 297 6.15 -13.10 8.25
N GLN A 298 5.05 -12.29 8.22
CA GLN A 298 4.91 -11.22 7.23
C GLN A 298 5.93 -10.09 7.43
N LEU A 299 6.26 -9.73 8.68
CA LEU A 299 7.31 -8.77 8.97
C LEU A 299 8.70 -9.31 8.56
N LEU A 300 8.96 -10.60 8.82
CA LEU A 300 10.21 -11.24 8.39
C LEU A 300 10.34 -11.34 6.86
N TRP A 301 9.23 -11.58 6.14
CA TRP A 301 9.22 -11.50 4.66
C TRP A 301 9.54 -10.11 4.15
N ARG A 302 9.01 -9.08 4.78
CA ARG A 302 9.30 -7.69 4.47
C ARG A 302 10.81 -7.43 4.62
N ASP A 303 11.41 -7.78 5.74
CA ASP A 303 12.84 -7.58 6.00
C ASP A 303 13.75 -8.40 5.08
N PHE A 304 13.34 -9.63 4.76
CA PHE A 304 14.02 -10.44 3.75
C PHE A 304 14.11 -9.70 2.42
N PHE A 305 12.99 -9.16 1.93
CA PHE A 305 12.98 -8.44 0.65
C PHE A 305 13.79 -7.14 0.70
N TYR A 306 13.75 -6.41 1.81
CA TYR A 306 14.63 -5.25 2.02
C TYR A 306 16.11 -5.63 1.96
N THR A 307 16.48 -6.72 2.60
CA THR A 307 17.86 -7.21 2.65
C THR A 307 18.34 -7.63 1.25
N VAL A 308 17.53 -8.36 0.50
CA VAL A 308 17.90 -8.79 -0.85
C VAL A 308 17.98 -7.59 -1.79
N ALA A 309 17.02 -6.69 -1.73
CA ALA A 309 16.99 -5.50 -2.58
C ALA A 309 18.21 -4.60 -2.33
N PHE A 310 18.57 -4.37 -1.06
CA PHE A 310 19.74 -3.57 -0.69
C PHE A 310 21.06 -4.17 -1.17
N GLY A 311 21.18 -5.51 -1.18
CA GLY A 311 22.39 -6.21 -1.57
C GLY A 311 22.49 -6.58 -3.05
N THR A 312 21.48 -6.23 -3.88
CA THR A 312 21.42 -6.64 -5.28
C THR A 312 21.38 -5.41 -6.20
N PRO A 313 22.45 -5.13 -6.95
CA PRO A 313 22.43 -4.09 -7.98
C PRO A 313 21.35 -4.36 -9.04
N ASN A 314 20.74 -3.29 -9.57
CA ASN A 314 19.68 -3.36 -10.59
C ASN A 314 18.49 -4.24 -10.18
N PHE A 315 18.14 -4.23 -8.89
CA PHE A 315 17.09 -5.10 -8.35
C PHE A 315 15.72 -4.85 -8.98
N ASP A 316 15.50 -3.65 -9.46
CA ASP A 316 14.28 -3.18 -10.13
C ASP A 316 14.24 -3.44 -11.65
N GLN A 317 15.24 -4.11 -12.18
CA GLN A 317 15.36 -4.39 -13.62
C GLN A 317 15.63 -5.88 -13.87
N MET A 318 15.25 -6.35 -15.05
CA MET A 318 15.65 -7.67 -15.53
C MET A 318 17.09 -7.65 -16.05
N LYS A 319 17.41 -6.60 -16.79
CA LYS A 319 18.74 -6.44 -17.40
C LYS A 319 19.81 -6.27 -16.33
N GLU A 320 20.90 -7.00 -16.45
CA GLU A 320 22.06 -6.95 -15.53
C GLU A 320 21.72 -7.27 -14.06
N ASN A 321 20.56 -7.78 -13.78
CA ASN A 321 20.16 -8.27 -12.47
C ASN A 321 20.55 -9.75 -12.34
N ARG A 322 21.57 -10.04 -11.53
CA ARG A 322 22.16 -11.37 -11.39
C ARG A 322 21.21 -12.43 -10.82
N ILE A 323 20.18 -12.02 -10.09
CA ILE A 323 19.21 -12.96 -9.51
C ILE A 323 17.96 -13.10 -10.36
N CYS A 324 17.79 -12.26 -11.39
CA CYS A 324 16.62 -12.26 -12.27
C CYS A 324 16.88 -13.14 -13.50
N LYS A 325 15.97 -14.08 -13.75
CA LYS A 325 16.00 -14.87 -15.00
C LYS A 325 15.67 -13.97 -16.19
N GLN A 326 16.46 -14.10 -17.24
CA GLN A 326 16.26 -13.39 -18.49
C GLN A 326 15.20 -14.13 -19.31
N ILE A 327 13.97 -13.63 -19.29
CA ILE A 327 12.80 -14.22 -19.95
C ILE A 327 12.37 -13.30 -21.10
N PRO A 328 12.08 -13.83 -22.32
CA PRO A 328 11.72 -13.02 -23.49
C PRO A 328 10.27 -12.55 -23.42
N TRP A 329 9.96 -11.70 -22.45
CA TRP A 329 8.63 -11.12 -22.28
C TRP A 329 8.18 -10.33 -23.52
N LYS A 330 6.88 -10.33 -23.78
CA LYS A 330 6.30 -9.45 -24.80
C LYS A 330 6.37 -7.99 -24.37
N ASN A 331 6.67 -7.13 -25.32
CA ASN A 331 6.57 -5.69 -25.16
C ASN A 331 5.28 -5.16 -25.83
N ASP A 332 4.12 -5.60 -25.30
CA ASP A 332 2.80 -5.29 -25.86
C ASP A 332 2.10 -4.25 -24.98
N ASP A 333 2.02 -3.03 -25.50
CA ASP A 333 1.43 -1.90 -24.79
C ASP A 333 -0.10 -1.91 -24.84
N ASP A 334 -0.72 -2.56 -25.81
CA ASP A 334 -2.18 -2.68 -25.89
C ASP A 334 -2.70 -3.64 -24.83
N LEU A 335 -2.04 -4.79 -24.69
CA LEU A 335 -2.35 -5.73 -23.60
C LEU A 335 -2.11 -5.12 -22.22
N LEU A 336 -1.03 -4.35 -22.06
CA LEU A 336 -0.76 -3.65 -20.80
C LEU A 336 -1.84 -2.61 -20.50
N ARG A 337 -2.26 -1.81 -21.50
CA ARG A 337 -3.35 -0.84 -21.36
C ARG A 337 -4.67 -1.50 -21.01
N ALA A 338 -5.01 -2.61 -21.68
CA ALA A 338 -6.22 -3.35 -21.38
C ALA A 338 -6.24 -3.84 -19.93
N TRP A 339 -5.11 -4.37 -19.43
CA TRP A 339 -4.96 -4.82 -18.05
C TRP A 339 -5.01 -3.65 -17.04
N ARG A 340 -4.26 -2.59 -17.30
CA ARG A 340 -4.23 -1.41 -16.42
C ARG A 340 -5.60 -0.74 -16.30
N ASP A 341 -6.33 -0.64 -17.42
CA ASP A 341 -7.59 0.08 -17.52
C ASP A 341 -8.82 -0.81 -17.29
N ALA A 342 -8.59 -2.02 -16.73
CA ALA A 342 -9.65 -2.99 -16.38
C ALA A 342 -10.57 -3.34 -17.58
N ARG A 343 -9.96 -3.65 -18.72
CA ARG A 343 -10.64 -3.99 -19.98
C ARG A 343 -10.14 -5.32 -20.56
N THR A 344 -9.82 -6.27 -19.67
CA THR A 344 -9.29 -7.59 -20.06
C THR A 344 -10.37 -8.53 -20.58
N GLY A 345 -11.64 -8.27 -20.24
CA GLY A 345 -12.76 -9.18 -20.50
C GLY A 345 -12.87 -10.31 -19.47
N PHE A 346 -12.03 -10.32 -18.43
CA PHE A 346 -12.13 -11.23 -17.28
C PHE A 346 -12.67 -10.44 -16.08
N PRO A 347 -13.97 -10.57 -15.73
CA PRO A 347 -14.61 -9.71 -14.73
C PRO A 347 -13.91 -9.68 -13.37
N TRP A 348 -13.33 -10.82 -12.95
CA TRP A 348 -12.57 -10.91 -11.71
C TRP A 348 -11.28 -10.05 -11.75
N ILE A 349 -10.54 -10.10 -12.85
CA ILE A 349 -9.32 -9.30 -13.05
C ILE A 349 -9.68 -7.81 -13.14
N ASP A 350 -10.70 -7.49 -13.93
CA ASP A 350 -11.14 -6.12 -14.16
C ASP A 350 -11.66 -5.46 -12.87
N ALA A 351 -12.44 -6.18 -12.05
CA ALA A 351 -12.91 -5.70 -10.76
C ALA A 351 -11.74 -5.40 -9.79
N ILE A 352 -10.71 -6.27 -9.75
CA ILE A 352 -9.53 -6.03 -8.92
C ILE A 352 -8.75 -4.80 -9.40
N MET A 353 -8.60 -4.62 -10.70
CA MET A 353 -7.89 -3.45 -11.25
C MET A 353 -8.65 -2.15 -11.01
N ILE A 354 -9.99 -2.15 -11.02
CA ILE A 354 -10.80 -1.00 -10.60
C ILE A 354 -10.65 -0.74 -9.09
N GLN A 355 -10.64 -1.78 -8.26
CA GLN A 355 -10.33 -1.61 -6.83
C GLN A 355 -8.97 -0.92 -6.63
N LEU A 356 -7.95 -1.33 -7.39
CA LEU A 356 -6.64 -0.68 -7.33
C LEU A 356 -6.71 0.81 -7.70
N GLN A 357 -7.42 1.15 -8.78
CA GLN A 357 -7.57 2.53 -9.24
C GLN A 357 -8.31 3.40 -8.21
N LYS A 358 -9.42 2.90 -7.65
CA LYS A 358 -10.25 3.62 -6.70
C LYS A 358 -9.63 3.72 -5.30
N TRP A 359 -9.13 2.61 -4.77
CA TRP A 359 -8.67 2.53 -3.39
C TRP A 359 -7.16 2.65 -3.21
N GLY A 360 -6.39 2.46 -4.28
CA GLY A 360 -4.92 2.38 -4.17
C GLY A 360 -4.45 1.18 -3.36
N TRP A 361 -5.33 0.21 -3.10
CA TRP A 361 -5.01 -0.97 -2.30
C TRP A 361 -5.83 -2.18 -2.76
N MET A 362 -5.25 -3.36 -2.64
CA MET A 362 -5.92 -4.65 -2.84
C MET A 362 -5.28 -5.73 -1.98
N HIS A 363 -6.05 -6.76 -1.67
CA HIS A 363 -5.57 -7.91 -0.91
C HIS A 363 -4.43 -8.64 -1.64
N HIS A 364 -3.48 -9.26 -0.91
CA HIS A 364 -2.31 -9.90 -1.50
C HIS A 364 -2.64 -10.98 -2.53
N LEU A 365 -3.70 -11.78 -2.31
CA LEU A 365 -4.13 -12.79 -3.30
C LEU A 365 -4.68 -12.16 -4.59
N ALA A 366 -5.36 -11.02 -4.48
CA ALA A 366 -5.78 -10.24 -5.64
C ALA A 366 -4.56 -9.74 -6.45
N ARG A 367 -3.52 -9.23 -5.76
CA ARG A 367 -2.24 -8.85 -6.41
C ARG A 367 -1.60 -10.05 -7.12
N HIS A 368 -1.63 -11.23 -6.51
CA HIS A 368 -1.13 -12.46 -7.13
C HIS A 368 -1.89 -12.82 -8.41
N CYS A 369 -3.23 -12.72 -8.40
CA CYS A 369 -4.05 -13.00 -9.57
C CYS A 369 -3.72 -12.07 -10.74
N VAL A 370 -3.78 -10.75 -10.52
CA VAL A 370 -3.61 -9.78 -11.61
C VAL A 370 -2.16 -9.71 -12.12
N ALA A 371 -1.17 -9.90 -11.26
CA ALA A 371 0.24 -9.94 -11.68
C ALA A 371 0.60 -11.23 -12.43
N CYS A 372 0.05 -12.37 -11.99
CA CYS A 372 0.19 -13.64 -12.71
C CYS A 372 -0.48 -13.52 -14.09
N PHE A 373 -1.69 -12.97 -14.17
CA PHE A 373 -2.44 -12.77 -15.40
C PHE A 373 -1.65 -11.92 -16.41
N LEU A 374 -1.09 -10.78 -15.97
CA LEU A 374 -0.28 -9.93 -16.83
C LEU A 374 0.97 -10.64 -17.36
N THR A 375 1.65 -11.40 -16.51
CA THR A 375 2.96 -11.98 -16.81
C THR A 375 2.83 -13.44 -17.31
N ARG A 376 3.16 -14.41 -16.52
CA ARG A 376 3.31 -15.82 -16.87
C ARG A 376 2.00 -16.61 -17.02
N GLY A 377 0.86 -16.01 -16.66
CA GLY A 377 -0.46 -16.68 -16.73
C GLY A 377 -1.08 -16.59 -18.12
N ASP A 378 -1.36 -15.39 -18.59
CA ASP A 378 -2.21 -15.18 -19.75
C ASP A 378 -1.60 -14.24 -20.79
N LEU A 379 -1.11 -13.03 -20.41
CA LEU A 379 -0.72 -12.00 -21.38
C LEU A 379 0.76 -12.06 -21.78
N PHE A 380 1.62 -12.60 -20.95
CA PHE A 380 3.07 -12.69 -21.14
C PHE A 380 3.78 -11.33 -21.34
N VAL A 381 3.23 -10.27 -20.74
CA VAL A 381 3.79 -8.92 -20.79
C VAL A 381 4.90 -8.77 -19.74
N HIS A 382 5.89 -7.91 -20.06
CA HIS A 382 7.06 -7.68 -19.22
C HIS A 382 6.68 -7.21 -17.80
N TRP A 383 7.22 -7.88 -16.78
CA TRP A 383 6.86 -7.63 -15.38
C TRP A 383 7.20 -6.21 -14.89
N GLU A 384 8.25 -5.57 -15.41
CA GLU A 384 8.61 -4.19 -15.06
C GLU A 384 7.47 -3.22 -15.38
N LYS A 385 6.75 -3.42 -16.49
CA LYS A 385 5.59 -2.59 -16.84
C LYS A 385 4.46 -2.69 -15.83
N GLY A 386 4.17 -3.90 -15.35
CA GLY A 386 3.19 -4.11 -14.30
C GLY A 386 3.65 -3.53 -12.96
N ARG A 387 4.95 -3.67 -12.63
CA ARG A 387 5.59 -3.08 -11.48
C ARG A 387 5.39 -1.55 -11.45
N ASP A 388 5.58 -0.86 -12.57
CA ASP A 388 5.41 0.59 -12.69
C ASP A 388 3.95 1.02 -12.46
N VAL A 389 2.98 0.24 -12.96
CA VAL A 389 1.56 0.50 -12.67
C VAL A 389 1.26 0.37 -11.18
N PHE A 390 1.78 -0.67 -10.51
CA PHE A 390 1.62 -0.85 -9.07
C PHE A 390 2.34 0.24 -8.28
N GLU A 391 3.53 0.62 -8.68
CA GLU A 391 4.28 1.69 -8.02
C GLU A 391 3.50 2.99 -8.04
N ARG A 392 2.86 3.33 -9.13
CA ARG A 392 2.06 4.55 -9.22
C ARG A 392 0.77 4.47 -8.41
N LEU A 393 0.01 3.37 -8.52
CA LEU A 393 -1.36 3.29 -8.01
C LEU A 393 -1.45 2.83 -6.55
N LEU A 394 -0.55 1.96 -6.08
CA LEU A 394 -0.60 1.44 -4.71
C LEU A 394 -0.17 2.49 -3.69
N ILE A 395 -0.97 2.70 -2.65
CA ILE A 395 -0.61 3.54 -1.50
C ILE A 395 0.54 2.94 -0.69
N ASP A 396 0.64 1.61 -0.64
CA ASP A 396 1.67 0.87 0.07
C ASP A 396 2.86 0.46 -0.82
N SER A 397 2.98 1.02 -2.02
CA SER A 397 4.11 0.72 -2.89
C SER A 397 5.42 1.12 -2.23
N ASP A 398 6.28 0.14 -2.02
CA ASP A 398 7.62 0.25 -1.50
C ASP A 398 8.60 -0.33 -2.53
N TRP A 399 9.69 0.36 -2.79
CA TRP A 399 10.62 -0.03 -3.86
C TRP A 399 11.12 -1.48 -3.69
N SER A 400 11.58 -1.84 -2.50
CA SER A 400 12.12 -3.19 -2.23
C SER A 400 11.04 -4.25 -2.35
N ILE A 401 9.87 -4.02 -1.73
CA ILE A 401 8.81 -5.03 -1.65
C ILE A 401 8.07 -5.16 -2.99
N ASN A 402 7.83 -4.06 -3.70
CA ASN A 402 7.16 -4.10 -5.00
C ASN A 402 7.99 -4.88 -6.02
N ASN A 403 9.28 -4.53 -6.17
CA ASN A 403 10.18 -5.24 -7.07
C ASN A 403 10.32 -6.72 -6.70
N ALA A 404 10.52 -7.05 -5.43
CA ALA A 404 10.64 -8.43 -4.96
C ALA A 404 9.38 -9.28 -5.28
N ASN A 405 8.19 -8.72 -5.05
CA ASN A 405 6.95 -9.42 -5.35
C ASN A 405 6.74 -9.61 -6.86
N TRP A 406 7.12 -8.65 -7.70
CA TRP A 406 7.05 -8.81 -9.14
C TRP A 406 8.04 -9.85 -9.66
N LEU A 407 9.27 -9.88 -9.14
CA LEU A 407 10.23 -10.96 -9.41
C LEU A 407 9.71 -12.33 -8.98
N TRP A 408 9.02 -12.42 -7.84
CA TRP A 408 8.38 -13.63 -7.36
C TRP A 408 7.22 -14.07 -8.26
N LEU A 409 6.28 -13.18 -8.55
CA LEU A 409 5.05 -13.50 -9.27
C LEU A 409 5.26 -13.79 -10.74
N SER A 410 6.26 -13.17 -11.36
CA SER A 410 6.68 -13.47 -12.73
C SER A 410 7.54 -14.74 -12.83
N CYS A 411 7.87 -15.40 -11.71
CA CYS A 411 8.85 -16.48 -11.64
C CYS A 411 10.23 -16.12 -12.17
N SER A 412 10.58 -14.83 -12.14
CA SER A 412 11.89 -14.35 -12.55
C SER A 412 12.94 -14.53 -11.46
N SER A 413 12.54 -14.54 -10.17
CA SER A 413 13.38 -14.86 -9.03
C SER A 413 12.55 -15.40 -7.85
N PHE A 414 13.20 -16.03 -6.86
CA PHE A 414 12.64 -16.55 -5.59
C PHE A 414 11.64 -17.68 -5.73
N PHE A 415 10.78 -17.67 -6.72
CA PHE A 415 9.73 -18.64 -6.97
C PHE A 415 9.86 -19.21 -8.39
N TYR A 416 9.84 -20.54 -8.53
CA TYR A 416 10.18 -21.21 -9.81
C TYR A 416 9.09 -22.17 -10.30
N GLN A 417 7.93 -22.22 -9.63
CA GLN A 417 6.80 -23.05 -10.05
C GLN A 417 5.95 -22.31 -11.10
N TYR A 418 6.53 -22.06 -12.27
CA TYR A 418 5.90 -21.28 -13.36
C TYR A 418 4.60 -21.89 -13.87
N ASN A 419 4.42 -23.22 -13.74
CA ASN A 419 3.21 -23.96 -14.11
C ASN A 419 2.04 -23.75 -13.12
N ARG A 420 2.27 -23.16 -11.95
CA ARG A 420 1.23 -22.84 -10.98
C ARG A 420 0.58 -21.52 -11.33
N ILE A 421 -0.43 -21.56 -12.20
CA ILE A 421 -1.16 -20.37 -12.68
C ILE A 421 -2.37 -20.09 -11.79
N TYR A 422 -2.65 -18.82 -11.54
CA TYR A 422 -3.85 -18.33 -10.86
C TYR A 422 -4.94 -18.10 -11.90
N SER A 423 -5.76 -19.12 -12.17
CA SER A 423 -6.86 -19.02 -13.14
C SER A 423 -7.85 -17.93 -12.74
N PRO A 424 -8.09 -16.91 -13.58
CA PRO A 424 -9.00 -15.82 -13.27
C PRO A 424 -10.44 -16.30 -13.08
N ILE A 425 -10.82 -17.35 -13.78
CA ILE A 425 -12.17 -17.95 -13.69
C ILE A 425 -12.34 -18.73 -12.38
N SER A 426 -11.38 -19.62 -12.07
CA SER A 426 -11.47 -20.47 -10.87
C SER A 426 -11.36 -19.65 -9.58
N PHE A 427 -10.54 -18.60 -9.58
CA PHE A 427 -10.41 -17.68 -8.43
C PHE A 427 -11.68 -16.86 -8.23
N GLY A 428 -12.27 -16.31 -9.29
CA GLY A 428 -13.55 -15.60 -9.22
C GLY A 428 -14.65 -16.50 -8.65
N LYS A 429 -14.81 -17.71 -9.17
CA LYS A 429 -15.78 -18.68 -8.64
C LYS A 429 -15.54 -19.06 -7.18
N LYS A 430 -14.28 -19.15 -6.76
CA LYS A 430 -13.93 -19.55 -5.38
C LYS A 430 -14.17 -18.43 -4.36
N TYR A 431 -13.74 -17.22 -4.66
CA TYR A 431 -13.72 -16.11 -3.71
C TYR A 431 -14.90 -15.15 -3.85
N ASP A 432 -15.56 -15.14 -5.00
CA ASP A 432 -16.76 -14.33 -5.25
C ASP A 432 -17.85 -15.16 -5.95
N PRO A 433 -18.30 -16.28 -5.32
CA PRO A 433 -19.25 -17.21 -5.94
C PRO A 433 -20.58 -16.53 -6.30
N ASN A 434 -20.95 -15.50 -5.57
CA ASN A 434 -22.18 -14.74 -5.80
C ASN A 434 -21.96 -13.48 -6.67
N GLY A 435 -20.73 -13.18 -7.08
CA GLY A 435 -20.39 -12.00 -7.87
C GLY A 435 -20.57 -10.65 -7.16
N ASN A 436 -20.55 -10.62 -5.83
CA ASN A 436 -20.77 -9.39 -5.07
C ASN A 436 -19.61 -8.40 -5.22
N PHE A 437 -18.38 -8.90 -5.16
CA PHE A 437 -17.18 -8.12 -5.37
C PHE A 437 -17.11 -7.59 -6.81
N ILE A 438 -17.37 -8.44 -7.78
CA ILE A 438 -17.40 -8.06 -9.20
C ILE A 438 -18.47 -6.98 -9.42
N ARG A 439 -19.70 -7.16 -8.94
CA ARG A 439 -20.76 -6.16 -9.13
C ARG A 439 -20.52 -4.85 -8.38
N HIS A 440 -19.77 -4.88 -7.30
CA HIS A 440 -19.39 -3.65 -6.58
C HIS A 440 -18.48 -2.76 -7.42
N PHE A 441 -17.46 -3.33 -8.03
CA PHE A 441 -16.48 -2.57 -8.82
C PHE A 441 -16.86 -2.45 -10.30
N LEU A 442 -17.70 -3.35 -10.83
CA LEU A 442 -18.19 -3.37 -12.22
C LEU A 442 -19.73 -3.35 -12.26
N PRO A 443 -20.38 -2.29 -11.80
CA PRO A 443 -21.84 -2.23 -11.75
C PRO A 443 -22.50 -2.29 -13.13
N ILE A 444 -21.79 -1.88 -14.18
CA ILE A 444 -22.27 -1.90 -15.58
C ILE A 444 -22.52 -3.33 -16.10
N LEU A 445 -21.94 -4.34 -15.49
CA LEU A 445 -22.21 -5.75 -15.83
C LEU A 445 -23.57 -6.24 -15.30
N LYS A 446 -24.29 -5.43 -14.53
CA LYS A 446 -25.60 -5.76 -13.97
C LYS A 446 -26.71 -5.49 -14.99
N VAL A 447 -26.74 -6.24 -16.07
CA VAL A 447 -27.83 -6.13 -17.06
C VAL A 447 -29.09 -6.80 -16.50
N VAL A 448 -28.96 -8.06 -16.01
CA VAL A 448 -30.08 -8.81 -15.38
C VAL A 448 -29.55 -9.72 -14.27
N ASP A 449 -30.40 -9.97 -13.27
CA ASP A 449 -30.23 -11.08 -12.34
C ASP A 449 -30.71 -12.36 -13.05
N HIS A 450 -29.81 -13.33 -13.25
CA HIS A 450 -30.12 -14.53 -14.02
C HIS A 450 -31.29 -15.32 -13.44
N ASP A 451 -31.34 -15.52 -12.11
CA ASP A 451 -32.34 -16.33 -11.47
C ASP A 451 -33.72 -15.67 -11.56
N LEU A 452 -33.78 -14.35 -11.34
CA LEU A 452 -35.01 -13.58 -11.50
C LEU A 452 -35.45 -13.52 -12.95
N ALA A 453 -34.54 -13.18 -13.87
CA ALA A 453 -34.83 -13.08 -15.30
C ALA A 453 -35.26 -14.44 -15.89
N SER A 454 -34.55 -15.53 -15.54
CA SER A 454 -34.90 -16.87 -15.97
C SER A 454 -36.29 -17.32 -15.47
N LYS A 455 -36.63 -16.97 -14.22
CA LYS A 455 -37.92 -17.26 -13.62
C LYS A 455 -39.06 -16.49 -14.32
N GLU A 456 -38.82 -15.22 -14.58
CA GLU A 456 -39.75 -14.35 -15.32
C GLU A 456 -39.94 -14.82 -16.76
N CYS A 457 -38.85 -15.16 -17.48
CA CYS A 457 -38.93 -15.71 -18.82
C CYS A 457 -39.74 -17.02 -18.86
N LYS A 458 -39.52 -17.94 -17.90
CA LYS A 458 -40.29 -19.20 -17.81
C LYS A 458 -41.77 -18.94 -17.58
N GLN A 459 -42.09 -17.98 -16.74
CA GLN A 459 -43.49 -17.58 -16.46
C GLN A 459 -44.18 -17.04 -17.73
N ILE A 460 -43.54 -16.11 -18.42
CA ILE A 460 -44.04 -15.52 -19.65
C ILE A 460 -44.23 -16.60 -20.74
N LEU A 461 -43.28 -17.49 -20.90
CA LEU A 461 -43.36 -18.60 -21.83
C LEU A 461 -44.55 -19.52 -21.48
N TYR A 462 -44.73 -19.89 -20.21
CA TYR A 462 -45.83 -20.69 -19.75
C TYR A 462 -47.16 -20.02 -20.10
N GLU A 463 -47.33 -18.75 -19.79
CA GLU A 463 -48.55 -17.99 -20.11
C GLU A 463 -48.79 -17.94 -21.62
N ALA A 464 -47.75 -17.68 -22.41
CA ALA A 464 -47.83 -17.67 -23.86
C ALA A 464 -48.27 -19.03 -24.43
N TYR A 465 -47.72 -20.15 -23.90
CA TYR A 465 -48.14 -21.50 -24.31
C TYR A 465 -49.61 -21.78 -23.96
N GLN A 466 -50.08 -21.37 -22.77
CA GLN A 466 -51.49 -21.55 -22.39
C GLN A 466 -52.44 -20.69 -23.27
N LEU A 467 -52.02 -19.48 -23.60
CA LEU A 467 -52.75 -18.58 -24.49
C LEU A 467 -52.89 -19.17 -25.90
N ASN A 468 -51.79 -19.62 -26.47
CA ASN A 468 -51.74 -20.28 -27.79
C ASN A 468 -52.65 -21.51 -27.82
N LYS A 469 -52.66 -22.34 -26.75
CA LYS A 469 -53.52 -23.52 -26.64
C LYS A 469 -54.99 -23.12 -26.58
N ARG A 470 -55.36 -22.06 -25.86
CA ARG A 470 -56.75 -21.59 -25.75
C ARG A 470 -57.27 -21.02 -27.07
N LEU A 471 -56.44 -20.32 -27.80
CA LEU A 471 -56.82 -19.64 -29.06
C LEU A 471 -56.51 -20.45 -30.31
N ASN A 472 -56.16 -21.77 -30.17
CA ASN A 472 -55.80 -22.67 -31.28
C ASN A 472 -54.83 -22.04 -32.27
N GLY A 473 -53.80 -21.31 -31.74
CA GLY A 473 -52.78 -20.65 -32.52
C GLY A 473 -53.19 -19.30 -33.18
N LYS A 474 -54.42 -18.87 -33.01
CA LYS A 474 -54.90 -17.56 -33.51
C LYS A 474 -54.71 -16.49 -32.44
N VAL A 475 -53.48 -16.17 -32.13
CA VAL A 475 -53.09 -15.17 -31.13
C VAL A 475 -52.84 -13.81 -31.80
N SER A 476 -53.52 -12.75 -31.34
CA SER A 476 -53.34 -11.40 -31.81
C SER A 476 -52.15 -10.69 -31.12
N GLU A 477 -51.65 -9.58 -31.71
CA GLU A 477 -50.62 -8.76 -31.06
C GLU A 477 -51.11 -8.15 -29.72
N GLU A 478 -52.39 -7.88 -29.59
CA GLU A 478 -52.95 -7.37 -28.34
C GLU A 478 -52.97 -8.43 -27.23
N ASP A 479 -53.26 -9.68 -27.60
CA ASP A 479 -53.19 -10.80 -26.67
C ASP A 479 -51.75 -10.98 -26.15
N LEU A 480 -50.73 -10.86 -27.01
CA LEU A 480 -49.32 -10.96 -26.64
C LEU A 480 -48.86 -9.79 -25.74
N LYS A 481 -49.38 -8.59 -25.95
CA LYS A 481 -49.05 -7.42 -25.11
C LYS A 481 -49.57 -7.54 -23.67
N SER A 482 -50.49 -8.46 -23.41
CA SER A 482 -51.03 -8.72 -22.05
C SER A 482 -50.14 -9.64 -21.22
N LEU A 483 -49.21 -10.43 -21.86
CA LEU A 483 -48.34 -11.37 -21.19
C LEU A 483 -47.24 -10.67 -20.39
N GLY A 484 -46.92 -11.20 -19.23
CA GLY A 484 -45.84 -10.68 -18.38
C GLY A 484 -46.13 -9.36 -17.65
N ARG A 485 -47.35 -8.83 -17.73
CA ARG A 485 -47.73 -7.64 -16.95
C ARG A 485 -48.02 -8.04 -15.50
N LYS A 486 -47.21 -7.58 -14.57
CA LYS A 486 -47.47 -7.73 -13.13
C LYS A 486 -48.73 -6.92 -12.77
N PRO A 487 -49.62 -7.46 -11.91
CA PRO A 487 -50.72 -6.68 -11.35
C PRO A 487 -50.22 -5.37 -10.70
N GLU A 488 -51.01 -4.30 -10.77
CA GLU A 488 -50.59 -2.98 -10.24
C GLU A 488 -50.28 -2.99 -8.72
N GLU A 489 -50.82 -3.95 -7.99
CA GLU A 489 -50.53 -4.14 -6.55
C GLU A 489 -49.08 -4.60 -6.28
N ASP A 490 -48.53 -5.44 -7.11
CA ASP A 490 -47.14 -5.88 -6.97
C ASP A 490 -46.13 -4.77 -7.27
N LYS A 491 -46.45 -3.86 -8.21
CA LYS A 491 -45.63 -2.66 -8.50
C LYS A 491 -45.60 -1.69 -7.32
N LYS A 492 -46.68 -1.55 -6.58
CA LYS A 492 -46.74 -0.69 -5.38
C LYS A 492 -45.95 -1.28 -4.22
N GLN A 493 -45.92 -2.60 -4.07
CA GLN A 493 -45.11 -3.28 -3.06
C GLN A 493 -43.61 -3.24 -3.39
N GLU A 494 -43.24 -3.41 -4.64
CA GLU A 494 -41.82 -3.26 -5.09
C GLU A 494 -41.28 -1.82 -4.90
N GLN A 495 -42.11 -0.79 -5.20
CA GLN A 495 -41.75 0.59 -4.95
C GLN A 495 -41.67 0.92 -3.44
N LYS A 496 -42.53 0.33 -2.61
CA LYS A 496 -42.45 0.46 -1.15
C LYS A 496 -41.23 -0.20 -0.57
N SER A 497 -40.85 -1.37 -1.07
CA SER A 497 -39.63 -2.09 -0.69
C SER A 497 -38.36 -1.36 -1.13
N LYS A 498 -38.35 -0.74 -2.32
CA LYS A 498 -37.24 0.10 -2.78
C LYS A 498 -37.07 1.37 -1.96
N ARG A 499 -38.15 2.03 -1.57
CA ARG A 499 -38.11 3.19 -0.66
C ARG A 499 -37.63 2.83 0.74
N LEU A 500 -38.07 1.69 1.30
CA LEU A 500 -37.59 1.22 2.61
C LEU A 500 -36.08 0.90 2.59
N LYS A 501 -35.56 0.33 1.49
CA LYS A 501 -34.13 0.06 1.33
C LYS A 501 -33.28 1.33 1.16
N GLN A 502 -33.83 2.36 0.55
CA GLN A 502 -33.16 3.67 0.46
C GLN A 502 -33.12 4.42 1.81
N THR A 503 -34.14 4.27 2.64
CA THR A 503 -34.23 4.91 3.98
C THR A 503 -33.36 4.16 5.03
N LEU A 504 -32.95 2.93 4.76
CA LEU A 504 -32.06 2.15 5.64
C LEU A 504 -30.57 2.28 5.24
N LEU A 505 -30.28 3.01 4.17
CA LEU A 505 -28.92 3.27 3.65
C LEU A 505 -28.55 4.76 3.70
N SER A 506 -29.44 5.61 4.21
CA SER A 506 -29.21 7.00 4.62
C SER A 506 -29.07 7.06 6.15
#